data_ab9c182e02d13d3e86b8a60cc1da417b
#
_entry.id   ab9c182e02d13d3e86b8a60cc1da417b
#
_cell.length_a   1.000
_cell.length_b   1.000
_cell.length_c   1.000
_cell.angle_alpha   90.00
_cell.angle_beta   90.00
_cell.angle_gamma   90.00
#
_symmetry.space_group_name_H-M   'P 1'
#
loop_
_entity.id
_entity.type
_entity.pdbx_description
1 polymer ?
#
loop_
_entity_poly.entity_id
_entity_poly.type
_entity_poly.pdbx_seq_one_letter_code
_entity_poly.pdbx_strand_id
1 'polypeptide(L)'
;NKYEEIMRAESEAEELEKNLYYRYMYNGDPIGDLLEDPPFAQQETKAQKRKQMPVYSGMIAYFPDALKEVSKASQAGNNQHHPDKPLHWDKTKSFDNEDALVRHLIDHSKDPMDDDGVLHLTKVAWRALASLQIYLENNE
;
A
#
# COMPACT_ATOMS: atom_id res chain seq x y z
N ASN A 1 -28.73 -15.13 -20.82
CA ASN A 1 -27.76 -16.09 -20.29
C ASN A 1 -27.24 -15.56 -18.95
N LYS A 2 -26.60 -16.40 -18.16
CA LYS A 2 -26.13 -16.04 -16.81
C LYS A 2 -25.22 -14.81 -16.79
N TYR A 3 -24.47 -14.56 -17.85
CA TYR A 3 -23.59 -13.39 -17.98
C TYR A 3 -24.42 -12.10 -18.19
N GLU A 4 -25.45 -12.15 -18.99
CA GLU A 4 -26.37 -11.03 -19.22
C GLU A 4 -27.15 -10.65 -17.95
N GLU A 5 -27.52 -11.65 -17.13
CA GLU A 5 -28.19 -11.44 -15.86
C GLU A 5 -27.26 -10.74 -14.87
N ILE A 6 -25.97 -11.10 -14.82
CA ILE A 6 -24.96 -10.47 -13.95
C ILE A 6 -24.75 -9.01 -14.36
N MET A 7 -24.51 -8.76 -15.65
CA MET A 7 -24.29 -7.39 -16.17
C MET A 7 -25.50 -6.48 -15.96
N ARG A 8 -26.69 -7.04 -16.06
CA ARG A 8 -27.93 -6.31 -15.80
C ARG A 8 -28.08 -5.98 -14.31
N ALA A 9 -27.79 -6.92 -13.42
CA ALA A 9 -27.85 -6.69 -11.97
C ALA A 9 -26.80 -5.65 -11.51
N GLU A 10 -25.59 -5.66 -12.07
CA GLU A 10 -24.57 -4.65 -11.81
C GLU A 10 -25.02 -3.26 -12.27
N SER A 11 -25.62 -3.15 -13.46
CA SER A 11 -26.14 -1.87 -13.97
C SER A 11 -27.30 -1.33 -13.14
N GLU A 12 -28.22 -2.19 -12.70
CA GLU A 12 -29.33 -1.81 -11.83
C GLU A 12 -28.85 -1.36 -10.43
N ALA A 13 -27.78 -1.99 -9.91
CA ALA A 13 -27.17 -1.61 -8.64
C ALA A 13 -26.47 -0.23 -8.72
N GLU A 14 -25.73 0.05 -9.79
CA GLU A 14 -25.11 1.37 -10.01
C GLU A 14 -26.15 2.49 -10.14
N GLU A 15 -27.25 2.24 -10.82
CA GLU A 15 -28.33 3.22 -10.98
C GLU A 15 -29.06 3.48 -9.65
N LEU A 16 -29.24 2.45 -8.84
CA LEU A 16 -29.81 2.58 -7.50
C LEU A 16 -28.90 3.41 -6.58
N GLU A 17 -27.60 3.16 -6.60
CA GLU A 17 -26.61 3.88 -5.80
C GLU A 17 -26.57 5.37 -6.17
N LYS A 18 -26.60 5.70 -7.46
CA LYS A 18 -26.71 7.08 -7.94
C LYS A 18 -28.00 7.76 -7.46
N ASN A 19 -29.12 7.08 -7.55
CA ASN A 19 -30.41 7.61 -7.11
C ASN A 19 -30.45 7.88 -5.60
N LEU A 20 -29.87 6.98 -4.78
CA LEU A 20 -29.75 7.17 -3.33
C LEU A 20 -28.84 8.36 -2.99
N TYR A 21 -27.70 8.49 -3.68
CA TYR A 21 -26.80 9.62 -3.52
C TYR A 21 -27.48 10.96 -3.85
N TYR A 22 -28.22 11.04 -4.97
CA TYR A 22 -28.98 12.22 -5.35
C TYR A 22 -30.06 12.59 -4.33
N ARG A 23 -30.80 11.63 -3.83
CA ARG A 23 -31.83 11.86 -2.80
C ARG A 23 -31.23 12.41 -1.51
N TYR A 24 -30.10 11.87 -1.05
CA TYR A 24 -29.38 12.36 0.13
C TYR A 24 -28.89 13.79 -0.06
N MET A 25 -28.24 14.08 -1.18
CA MET A 25 -27.61 15.39 -1.42
C MET A 25 -28.60 16.51 -1.68
N TYR A 26 -29.74 16.24 -2.29
CA TYR A 26 -30.69 17.27 -2.72
C TYR A 26 -31.98 17.33 -1.88
N ASN A 27 -32.42 16.24 -1.27
CA ASN A 27 -33.67 16.21 -0.52
C ASN A 27 -33.45 16.15 1.01
N GLY A 28 -32.22 15.87 1.47
CA GLY A 28 -31.91 15.75 2.90
C GLY A 28 -32.60 14.55 3.59
N ASP A 29 -33.06 13.56 2.82
CA ASP A 29 -33.69 12.37 3.38
C ASP A 29 -32.66 11.52 4.11
N PRO A 30 -32.86 11.12 5.38
CA PRO A 30 -31.94 10.27 6.10
C PRO A 30 -31.85 8.90 5.41
N ILE A 31 -30.65 8.53 4.94
CA ILE A 31 -30.37 7.22 4.30
C ILE A 31 -30.55 6.06 5.30
N GLY A 32 -30.50 6.36 6.61
CA GLY A 32 -30.38 5.35 7.66
C GLY A 32 -31.52 4.33 7.75
N ASP A 33 -32.75 4.70 7.35
CA ASP A 33 -33.90 3.81 7.44
C ASP A 33 -34.20 3.02 6.14
N LEU A 34 -33.46 3.28 5.06
CA LEU A 34 -33.69 2.61 3.76
C LEU A 34 -32.61 1.59 3.41
N LEU A 35 -31.54 1.53 4.19
CA LEU A 35 -30.52 0.52 4.09
C LEU A 35 -30.78 -0.57 5.15
N GLU A 36 -31.82 -1.36 4.98
CA GLU A 36 -31.68 -2.76 5.37
C GLU A 36 -30.51 -3.27 4.54
N ASP A 37 -29.47 -3.79 5.22
CA ASP A 37 -28.33 -4.43 4.56
C ASP A 37 -28.87 -5.27 3.40
N PRO A 38 -28.38 -5.04 2.16
CA PRO A 38 -28.90 -5.80 1.04
C PRO A 38 -28.77 -7.27 1.41
N PRO A 39 -29.84 -8.10 1.26
CA PRO A 39 -29.89 -9.46 1.78
C PRO A 39 -28.81 -10.40 1.23
N PHE A 40 -27.91 -9.85 0.45
CA PHE A 40 -26.73 -10.48 -0.18
C PHE A 40 -25.49 -9.59 -0.18
N ALA A 41 -25.16 -8.90 0.90
CA ALA A 41 -23.77 -8.52 1.14
C ALA A 41 -22.98 -9.83 1.29
N GLN A 42 -22.67 -10.47 0.16
CA GLN A 42 -21.84 -11.68 0.15
C GLN A 42 -20.50 -11.30 0.76
N GLN A 43 -20.22 -11.82 1.95
CA GLN A 43 -18.91 -11.65 2.55
C GLN A 43 -17.86 -12.09 1.51
N GLU A 44 -16.98 -11.17 1.14
CA GLU A 44 -15.93 -11.45 0.20
C GLU A 44 -15.18 -12.72 0.59
N THR A 45 -15.08 -13.64 -0.33
CA THR A 45 -14.34 -14.88 -0.10
C THR A 45 -12.85 -14.57 0.09
N LYS A 46 -12.13 -15.45 0.77
CA LYS A 46 -10.67 -15.35 0.89
C LYS A 46 -9.97 -15.26 -0.48
N ALA A 47 -10.54 -15.89 -1.51
CA ALA A 47 -10.02 -15.84 -2.87
C ALA A 47 -10.20 -14.46 -3.51
N GLN A 48 -11.36 -13.82 -3.32
CA GLN A 48 -11.61 -12.45 -3.80
C GLN A 48 -10.68 -11.44 -3.10
N LYS A 49 -10.54 -11.51 -1.78
CA LYS A 49 -9.61 -10.65 -1.03
C LYS A 49 -8.15 -10.79 -1.50
N ARG A 50 -7.68 -12.02 -1.81
CA ARG A 50 -6.32 -12.23 -2.35
C ARG A 50 -6.14 -11.60 -3.73
N LYS A 51 -7.17 -11.62 -4.59
CA LYS A 51 -7.10 -11.00 -5.93
C LYS A 51 -7.02 -9.48 -5.88
N GLN A 52 -7.47 -8.86 -4.78
CA GLN A 52 -7.35 -7.41 -4.56
C GLN A 52 -5.93 -6.98 -4.15
N MET A 53 -5.02 -7.92 -3.91
CA MET A 53 -3.61 -7.67 -3.60
C MET A 53 -2.69 -8.17 -4.72
N PRO A 54 -2.64 -7.47 -5.86
CA PRO A 54 -1.87 -7.90 -7.03
C PRO A 54 -0.38 -7.54 -6.88
N VAL A 55 0.33 -8.18 -5.94
CA VAL A 55 1.71 -7.86 -5.58
C VAL A 55 2.64 -7.93 -6.79
N TYR A 56 2.51 -8.97 -7.63
CA TYR A 56 3.36 -9.10 -8.81
C TYR A 56 3.03 -8.06 -9.87
N SER A 57 1.77 -8.03 -10.35
CA SER A 57 1.36 -7.17 -11.46
C SER A 57 1.21 -5.69 -11.07
N GLY A 58 0.88 -5.40 -9.80
CA GLY A 58 0.67 -4.05 -9.31
C GLY A 58 1.89 -3.40 -8.64
N MET A 59 2.95 -4.18 -8.35
CA MET A 59 4.15 -3.67 -7.70
C MET A 59 5.43 -4.15 -8.38
N ILE A 60 5.69 -5.45 -8.41
CA ILE A 60 6.97 -5.98 -8.90
C ILE A 60 7.15 -5.69 -10.38
N ALA A 61 6.11 -5.87 -11.19
CA ALA A 61 6.15 -5.60 -12.63
C ALA A 61 6.29 -4.10 -12.97
N TYR A 62 5.83 -3.20 -12.08
CA TYR A 62 5.98 -1.76 -12.30
C TYR A 62 7.36 -1.23 -11.91
N PHE A 63 7.99 -1.81 -10.88
CA PHE A 63 9.19 -1.26 -10.27
C PHE A 63 10.34 -2.28 -10.16
N PRO A 64 10.65 -3.09 -11.18
CA PRO A 64 11.63 -4.18 -11.05
C PRO A 64 13.02 -3.67 -10.70
N ASP A 65 13.47 -2.58 -11.30
CA ASP A 65 14.81 -2.03 -11.05
C ASP A 65 14.86 -1.21 -9.76
N ALA A 66 13.81 -0.45 -9.45
CA ALA A 66 13.71 0.26 -8.17
C ALA A 66 13.74 -0.72 -6.99
N LEU A 67 13.04 -1.86 -7.07
CA LEU A 67 13.05 -2.88 -6.02
C LEU A 67 14.45 -3.52 -5.83
N LYS A 68 15.20 -3.74 -6.93
CA LYS A 68 16.60 -4.18 -6.85
C LYS A 68 17.45 -3.12 -6.15
N GLU A 69 17.28 -1.84 -6.49
CA GLU A 69 17.98 -0.75 -5.81
C GLU A 69 17.62 -0.67 -4.33
N VAL A 70 16.34 -0.74 -3.97
CA VAL A 70 15.89 -0.73 -2.57
C VAL A 70 16.52 -1.87 -1.76
N SER A 71 16.72 -3.06 -2.36
CA SER A 71 17.39 -4.16 -1.69
C SER A 71 18.85 -3.88 -1.33
N LYS A 72 19.52 -2.99 -2.08
CA LYS A 72 20.90 -2.58 -1.76
C LYS A 72 21.00 -1.82 -0.43
N ALA A 73 19.98 -1.05 -0.05
CA ALA A 73 19.95 -0.39 1.25
C ALA A 73 20.01 -1.38 2.41
N SER A 74 19.31 -2.51 2.29
CA SER A 74 19.39 -3.60 3.29
C SER A 74 20.80 -4.19 3.38
N GLN A 75 21.43 -4.44 2.26
CA GLN A 75 22.79 -4.98 2.24
C GLN A 75 23.81 -3.96 2.78
N ALA A 76 23.70 -2.69 2.40
CA ALA A 76 24.58 -1.62 2.89
C ALA A 76 24.44 -1.45 4.42
N GLY A 77 23.22 -1.40 4.93
CA GLY A 77 22.95 -1.32 6.37
C GLY A 77 23.48 -2.54 7.13
N ASN A 78 23.30 -3.73 6.58
CA ASN A 78 23.86 -4.96 7.19
C ASN A 78 25.37 -4.94 7.23
N ASN A 79 26.04 -4.55 6.14
CA ASN A 79 27.48 -4.46 6.07
C ASN A 79 28.05 -3.40 7.04
N GLN A 80 27.33 -2.30 7.23
CA GLN A 80 27.73 -1.22 8.14
C GLN A 80 27.63 -1.62 9.61
N HIS A 81 26.54 -2.30 9.98
CA HIS A 81 26.22 -2.55 11.39
C HIS A 81 26.50 -3.99 11.85
N HIS A 82 26.48 -4.94 10.92
CA HIS A 82 26.60 -6.37 11.20
C HIS A 82 27.33 -7.11 10.07
N PRO A 83 28.60 -6.74 9.73
CA PRO A 83 29.30 -7.26 8.56
C PRO A 83 29.49 -8.78 8.57
N ASP A 84 29.56 -9.38 9.76
CA ASP A 84 29.79 -10.81 9.94
C ASP A 84 28.51 -11.63 10.12
N LYS A 85 27.34 -11.02 9.96
CA LYS A 85 26.06 -11.70 10.12
C LYS A 85 25.31 -11.83 8.78
N PRO A 86 24.48 -12.87 8.63
CA PRO A 86 23.55 -12.96 7.52
C PRO A 86 22.65 -11.71 7.47
N LEU A 87 22.16 -11.39 6.27
CA LEU A 87 21.26 -10.27 6.07
C LEU A 87 20.06 -10.37 7.01
N HIS A 88 19.86 -9.36 7.83
CA HIS A 88 18.73 -9.26 8.76
C HIS A 88 18.38 -7.80 9.04
N TRP A 89 17.14 -7.57 9.42
CA TRP A 89 16.67 -6.26 9.86
C TRP A 89 16.41 -6.25 11.36
N ASP A 90 17.19 -5.48 12.10
CA ASP A 90 16.96 -5.24 13.52
C ASP A 90 15.95 -4.10 13.69
N LYS A 91 14.67 -4.45 13.79
CA LYS A 91 13.57 -3.48 13.96
C LYS A 91 13.69 -2.65 15.23
N THR A 92 14.38 -3.17 16.26
CA THR A 92 14.54 -2.46 17.52
C THR A 92 15.43 -1.22 17.44
N LYS A 93 16.15 -1.06 16.33
CA LYS A 93 17.02 0.10 16.05
C LYS A 93 16.44 1.07 15.02
N SER A 94 15.22 0.87 14.59
CA SER A 94 14.56 1.67 13.55
C SER A 94 13.54 2.64 14.14
N PHE A 95 13.97 3.50 15.05
CA PHE A 95 13.08 4.48 15.72
C PHE A 95 12.95 5.81 14.97
N ASP A 96 13.83 6.09 14.01
CA ASP A 96 13.94 7.36 13.30
C ASP A 96 13.68 7.24 11.80
N ASN A 97 12.87 6.26 11.40
CA ASN A 97 12.64 6.00 9.96
C ASN A 97 12.11 7.22 9.23
N GLU A 98 11.16 7.96 9.82
CA GLU A 98 10.53 9.14 9.21
C GLU A 98 11.53 10.29 9.10
N ASP A 99 12.29 10.56 10.15
CA ASP A 99 13.33 11.60 10.14
C ASP A 99 14.45 11.25 9.15
N ALA A 100 14.88 10.01 9.11
CA ALA A 100 15.87 9.54 8.16
C ALA A 100 15.38 9.62 6.72
N LEU A 101 14.11 9.28 6.47
CA LEU A 101 13.46 9.42 5.17
C LEU A 101 13.51 10.87 4.69
N VAL A 102 13.09 11.81 5.53
CA VAL A 102 13.07 13.23 5.20
C VAL A 102 14.48 13.78 4.98
N ARG A 103 15.47 13.40 5.82
CA ARG A 103 16.88 13.79 5.60
C ARG A 103 17.38 13.34 4.23
N HIS A 104 17.20 12.07 3.88
CA HIS A 104 17.62 11.55 2.57
C HIS A 104 16.89 12.19 1.40
N LEU A 105 15.62 12.57 1.57
CA LEU A 105 14.88 13.29 0.53
C LEU A 105 15.43 14.71 0.31
N ILE A 106 15.79 15.41 1.38
CA ILE A 106 16.45 16.73 1.31
C ILE A 106 17.82 16.61 0.67
N ASP A 107 18.62 15.63 1.09
CA ASP A 107 19.99 15.44 0.59
C ASP A 107 20.00 15.03 -0.88
N HIS A 108 19.04 14.22 -1.31
CA HIS A 108 18.82 13.91 -2.72
C HIS A 108 18.68 15.17 -3.61
N SER A 109 18.08 16.24 -3.08
CA SER A 109 17.94 17.49 -3.85
C SER A 109 19.27 18.19 -4.13
N LYS A 110 20.31 17.86 -3.38
CA LYS A 110 21.67 18.43 -3.51
C LYS A 110 22.61 17.49 -4.27
N ASP A 111 22.61 16.22 -3.90
CA ASP A 111 23.36 15.14 -4.53
C ASP A 111 22.48 13.88 -4.53
N PRO A 112 22.31 13.17 -5.65
CA PRO A 112 21.53 11.93 -5.65
C PRO A 112 22.20 10.77 -4.93
N MET A 113 23.55 10.82 -4.74
CA MET A 113 24.35 9.74 -4.16
C MET A 113 24.77 10.08 -2.74
N ASP A 114 24.63 9.12 -1.82
CA ASP A 114 25.16 9.24 -0.46
C ASP A 114 26.63 8.77 -0.39
N ASP A 115 27.33 9.13 0.66
CA ASP A 115 28.76 8.84 0.88
C ASP A 115 29.10 7.34 0.85
N ASP A 116 28.12 6.49 1.15
CA ASP A 116 28.28 5.02 1.09
C ASP A 116 28.01 4.41 -0.30
N GLY A 117 27.80 5.25 -1.31
CA GLY A 117 27.56 4.82 -2.68
C GLY A 117 26.14 4.29 -2.95
N VAL A 118 25.21 4.48 -2.02
CA VAL A 118 23.79 4.15 -2.19
C VAL A 118 23.00 5.42 -2.51
N LEU A 119 22.10 5.36 -3.48
CA LEU A 119 21.24 6.49 -3.80
C LEU A 119 20.38 6.91 -2.61
N HIS A 120 20.25 8.21 -2.36
CA HIS A 120 19.34 8.71 -1.32
C HIS A 120 17.91 8.26 -1.54
N LEU A 121 17.39 8.21 -2.79
CA LEU A 121 16.05 7.70 -3.08
C LEU A 121 15.88 6.22 -2.73
N THR A 122 16.93 5.41 -2.85
CA THR A 122 16.91 4.01 -2.38
C THR A 122 16.65 3.94 -0.87
N LYS A 123 17.32 4.80 -0.10
CA LYS A 123 17.14 4.88 1.36
C LYS A 123 15.77 5.44 1.73
N VAL A 124 15.25 6.44 1.00
CA VAL A 124 13.90 6.97 1.15
C VAL A 124 12.86 5.87 0.98
N ALA A 125 12.94 5.11 -0.12
CA ALA A 125 12.00 4.02 -0.40
C ALA A 125 12.09 2.91 0.66
N TRP A 126 13.29 2.53 1.06
CA TRP A 126 13.49 1.52 2.10
C TRP A 126 12.89 1.96 3.44
N ARG A 127 13.11 3.22 3.87
CA ARG A 127 12.58 3.77 5.12
C ARG A 127 11.05 3.86 5.11
N ALA A 128 10.46 4.22 3.97
CA ALA A 128 9.00 4.24 3.82
C ALA A 128 8.40 2.84 3.96
N LEU A 129 9.00 1.83 3.34
CA LEU A 129 8.58 0.43 3.49
C LEU A 129 8.75 -0.06 4.94
N ALA A 130 9.85 0.32 5.60
CA ALA A 130 10.11 -0.04 6.99
C ALA A 130 9.04 0.53 7.92
N SER A 131 8.70 1.82 7.80
CA SER A 131 7.65 2.46 8.59
C SER A 131 6.29 1.81 8.35
N LEU A 132 5.94 1.55 7.09
CA LEU A 132 4.69 0.90 6.74
C LEU A 132 4.61 -0.52 7.33
N GLN A 133 5.68 -1.30 7.23
CA GLN A 133 5.73 -2.66 7.78
C GLN A 133 5.55 -2.66 9.31
N ILE A 134 6.25 -1.77 10.02
CA ILE A 134 6.13 -1.63 11.47
C ILE A 134 4.70 -1.21 11.86
N TYR A 135 4.11 -0.27 11.13
CA TYR A 135 2.73 0.16 11.36
C TYR A 135 1.74 -0.99 11.22
N LEU A 136 1.84 -1.78 10.16
CA LEU A 136 0.94 -2.91 9.92
C LEU A 136 1.07 -3.99 11.01
N GLU A 137 2.30 -4.32 11.41
CA GLU A 137 2.54 -5.32 12.47
C GLU A 137 2.01 -4.90 13.85
N ASN A 138 1.94 -3.61 14.11
CA ASN A 138 1.43 -3.10 15.41
C ASN A 138 -0.09 -2.88 15.42
N ASN A 139 -0.77 -3.01 14.28
CA ASN A 139 -2.20 -2.74 14.14
C ASN A 139 -2.98 -3.91 13.52
N GLU A 140 -2.42 -5.14 13.54
CA GLU A 140 -3.11 -6.38 13.17
C GLU A 140 -4.01 -6.90 14.29
#